data_36b3e6f0a10018c656d5d9ed20c393e2
#
_entry.id   36b3e6f0a10018c656d5d9ed20c393e2
#
_cell.length_a   1.000
_cell.length_b   1.000
_cell.length_c   1.000
_cell.angle_alpha   90.00
_cell.angle_beta   90.00
_cell.angle_gamma   90.00
#
_symmetry.space_group_name_H-M   'P 1'
#
loop_
_entity.id
_entity.type
_entity.pdbx_description
1 polymer ?
#
loop_
_entity_poly.entity_id
_entity_poly.type
_entity_poly.pdbx_seq_one_letter_code
_entity_poly.pdbx_strand_id
1 'polypeptide(L)'
;MESTKYLPAVGRVLIGLPFLMSGVGKLAAYDATTAYIASVGLPLAPLGWAVAIILEVGGGLFLLLGLRVRPVAVALSGFTLAAAVFFHHNFADQNQMIHFLKDIMIAGGLLQIAHFGAGAYSLDARKSRNQATTADATS
;
A
#
# COMPACT_ATOMS: atom_id res chain seq x y z
N MET A 1 -16.42 13.04 -19.29
CA MET A 1 -15.19 12.23 -19.26
C MET A 1 -14.02 12.87 -18.50
N GLU A 2 -13.99 14.20 -18.40
CA GLU A 2 -12.97 14.87 -17.57
C GLU A 2 -13.13 14.55 -16.08
N SER A 3 -14.35 14.45 -15.59
CA SER A 3 -14.65 14.15 -14.17
C SER A 3 -14.12 12.80 -13.66
N THR A 4 -13.85 11.83 -14.54
CA THR A 4 -13.32 10.51 -14.16
C THR A 4 -11.80 10.47 -14.01
N LYS A 5 -11.09 11.49 -14.48
CA LYS A 5 -9.62 11.58 -14.38
C LYS A 5 -9.11 11.67 -12.94
N TYR A 6 -9.96 12.14 -12.02
CA TYR A 6 -9.61 12.26 -10.59
C TYR A 6 -9.76 10.93 -9.83
N LEU A 7 -10.59 10.01 -10.32
CA LEU A 7 -10.89 8.77 -9.59
C LEU A 7 -9.65 7.95 -9.22
N PRO A 8 -8.66 7.74 -10.10
CA PRO A 8 -7.45 7.03 -9.71
C PRO A 8 -6.67 7.73 -8.60
N ALA A 9 -6.62 9.06 -8.59
CA ALA A 9 -5.97 9.83 -7.54
C ALA A 9 -6.71 9.70 -6.21
N VAL A 10 -8.04 9.80 -6.23
CA VAL A 10 -8.89 9.60 -5.04
C VAL A 10 -8.71 8.17 -4.48
N GLY A 11 -8.74 7.16 -5.33
CA GLY A 11 -8.53 5.76 -4.91
C GLY A 11 -7.16 5.55 -4.25
N ARG A 12 -6.10 6.15 -4.81
CA ARG A 12 -4.76 6.08 -4.22
C ARG A 12 -4.67 6.77 -2.85
N VAL A 13 -5.33 7.91 -2.69
CA VAL A 13 -5.39 8.63 -1.40
C VAL A 13 -6.15 7.79 -0.36
N LEU A 14 -7.29 7.23 -0.72
CA LEU A 14 -8.11 6.42 0.18
C LEU A 14 -7.38 5.15 0.66
N ILE A 15 -6.49 4.59 -0.14
CA ILE A 15 -5.68 3.43 0.25
C ILE A 15 -4.34 3.88 0.86
N GLY A 16 -3.64 4.82 0.25
CA GLY A 16 -2.30 5.23 0.66
C GLY A 16 -2.26 5.94 2.01
N LEU A 17 -3.25 6.78 2.31
CA LEU A 17 -3.30 7.51 3.57
C LEU A 17 -3.45 6.58 4.79
N PRO A 18 -4.36 5.61 4.82
CA PRO A 18 -4.43 4.64 5.90
C PRO A 18 -3.16 3.81 6.08
N PHE A 19 -2.49 3.40 4.99
CA PHE A 19 -1.18 2.73 5.09
C PHE A 19 -0.13 3.62 5.75
N LEU A 20 -0.03 4.87 5.33
CA LEU A 20 0.89 5.83 5.94
C LEU A 20 0.60 6.02 7.43
N MET A 21 -0.66 6.22 7.79
CA MET A 21 -1.08 6.38 9.19
C MET A 21 -0.75 5.13 10.03
N SER A 22 -0.98 3.94 9.48
CA SER A 22 -0.67 2.67 10.13
C SER A 22 0.85 2.53 10.38
N GLY A 23 1.66 2.81 9.38
CA GLY A 23 3.11 2.75 9.52
C GLY A 23 3.67 3.78 10.51
N VAL A 24 3.18 5.01 10.48
CA VAL A 24 3.55 6.05 11.45
C VAL A 24 3.15 5.64 12.87
N GLY A 25 1.98 5.05 13.05
CA GLY A 25 1.53 4.51 14.34
C GLY A 25 2.47 3.43 14.88
N LYS A 26 2.97 2.54 14.02
CA LYS A 26 3.94 1.50 14.39
C LYS A 26 5.31 2.07 14.77
N LEU A 27 5.72 3.20 14.19
CA LEU A 27 6.94 3.90 14.61
C LEU A 27 6.87 4.33 16.07
N ALA A 28 5.72 4.81 16.51
CA ALA A 28 5.50 5.25 17.89
C ALA A 28 5.27 4.08 18.87
N ALA A 29 4.98 2.88 18.37
CA ALA A 29 4.56 1.71 19.15
C ALA A 29 5.47 0.48 18.89
N TYR A 30 6.78 0.67 18.95
CA TYR A 30 7.75 -0.40 18.67
C TYR A 30 7.52 -1.65 19.53
N ASP A 31 7.49 -1.48 20.86
CA ASP A 31 7.39 -2.61 21.80
C ASP A 31 6.06 -3.37 21.61
N ALA A 32 4.96 -2.65 21.50
CA ALA A 32 3.64 -3.26 21.29
C ALA A 32 3.56 -4.00 19.95
N THR A 33 4.11 -3.42 18.88
CA THR A 33 4.10 -4.01 17.56
C THR A 33 4.97 -5.26 17.48
N THR A 34 6.17 -5.22 18.01
CA THR A 34 7.08 -6.38 18.03
C THR A 34 6.54 -7.50 18.91
N ALA A 35 5.95 -7.18 20.06
CA ALA A 35 5.27 -8.15 20.92
C ALA A 35 4.10 -8.83 20.18
N TYR A 36 3.32 -8.07 19.43
CA TYR A 36 2.22 -8.61 18.63
C TYR A 36 2.72 -9.53 17.51
N ILE A 37 3.77 -9.15 16.79
CA ILE A 37 4.38 -10.00 15.75
C ILE A 37 4.89 -11.31 16.36
N ALA A 38 5.55 -11.26 17.50
CA ALA A 38 6.04 -12.45 18.21
C ALA A 38 4.90 -13.34 18.69
N SER A 39 3.78 -12.77 19.13
CA SER A 39 2.63 -13.51 19.66
C SER A 39 1.95 -14.41 18.62
N VAL A 40 2.07 -14.10 17.33
CA VAL A 40 1.55 -14.93 16.23
C VAL A 40 2.58 -15.96 15.74
N GLY A 41 3.70 -16.12 16.45
CA GLY A 41 4.72 -17.13 16.14
C GLY A 41 5.71 -16.74 15.04
N LEU A 42 5.73 -15.49 14.61
CA LEU A 42 6.71 -15.04 13.61
C LEU A 42 8.07 -14.77 14.27
N PRO A 43 9.16 -15.33 13.73
CA PRO A 43 10.51 -15.07 14.23
C PRO A 43 10.97 -13.66 13.83
N LEU A 44 12.01 -13.15 14.51
CA LEU A 44 12.64 -11.88 14.17
C LEU A 44 11.65 -10.70 14.13
N ALA A 45 10.85 -10.54 15.20
CA ALA A 45 9.85 -9.50 15.31
C ALA A 45 10.36 -8.08 14.99
N PRO A 46 11.58 -7.66 15.39
CA PRO A 46 12.14 -6.37 14.99
C PRO A 46 12.30 -6.21 13.47
N LEU A 47 12.68 -7.28 12.77
CA LEU A 47 12.77 -7.28 11.31
C LEU A 47 11.37 -7.14 10.68
N GLY A 48 10.38 -7.87 11.20
CA GLY A 48 8.98 -7.76 10.77
C GLY A 48 8.44 -6.34 10.96
N TRP A 49 8.76 -5.70 12.08
CA TRP A 49 8.43 -4.29 12.35
C TRP A 49 9.07 -3.36 11.30
N ALA A 50 10.37 -3.51 11.02
CA ALA A 50 11.08 -2.69 10.05
C ALA A 50 10.50 -2.85 8.63
N VAL A 51 10.20 -4.08 8.20
CA VAL A 51 9.57 -4.37 6.91
C VAL A 51 8.18 -3.73 6.83
N ALA A 52 7.36 -3.85 7.86
CA ALA A 52 6.04 -3.24 7.92
C ALA A 52 6.12 -1.72 7.76
N ILE A 53 7.03 -1.05 8.48
CA ILE A 53 7.21 0.40 8.39
C ILE A 53 7.67 0.83 6.99
N ILE A 54 8.67 0.16 6.43
CA ILE A 54 9.17 0.49 5.08
C ILE A 54 8.04 0.36 4.05
N LEU A 55 7.25 -0.71 4.11
CA LEU A 55 6.15 -0.93 3.18
C LEU A 55 4.99 0.03 3.41
N GLU A 56 4.58 0.22 4.66
CA GLU A 56 3.40 1.05 4.97
C GLU A 56 3.69 2.55 4.82
N VAL A 57 4.79 3.04 5.38
CA VAL A 57 5.18 4.46 5.24
C VAL A 57 5.65 4.75 3.82
N GLY A 58 6.62 3.99 3.32
CA GLY A 58 7.16 4.18 1.97
C GLY A 58 6.11 3.93 0.90
N GLY A 59 5.41 2.81 0.97
CA GLY A 59 4.36 2.45 0.03
C GLY A 59 3.18 3.42 0.08
N GLY A 60 2.74 3.83 1.28
CA GLY A 60 1.69 4.83 1.47
C GLY A 60 2.06 6.17 0.82
N LEU A 61 3.26 6.67 1.08
CA LEU A 61 3.76 7.91 0.46
C LEU A 61 3.83 7.80 -1.07
N PHE A 62 4.34 6.69 -1.60
CA PHE A 62 4.44 6.50 -3.05
C PHE A 62 3.07 6.42 -3.72
N LEU A 63 2.08 5.80 -3.08
CA LEU A 63 0.70 5.82 -3.57
C LEU A 63 0.12 7.24 -3.57
N LEU A 64 0.31 7.99 -2.48
CA LEU A 64 -0.17 9.37 -2.38
C LEU A 64 0.41 10.25 -3.48
N LEU A 65 1.72 10.18 -3.70
CA LEU A 65 2.42 10.93 -4.74
C LEU A 65 2.17 10.41 -6.15
N GLY A 66 1.68 9.18 -6.28
CA GLY A 66 1.53 8.52 -7.59
C GLY A 66 2.87 8.20 -8.24
N LEU A 67 3.85 7.78 -7.44
CA LEU A 67 5.21 7.46 -7.89
C LEU A 67 5.45 5.96 -7.82
N ARG A 68 5.94 5.37 -8.93
CA ARG A 68 6.20 3.92 -9.06
C ARG A 68 5.02 3.06 -8.57
N VAL A 69 3.82 3.49 -8.90
CA VAL A 69 2.60 2.98 -8.30
C VAL A 69 2.39 1.49 -8.56
N ARG A 70 2.76 0.99 -9.74
CA ARG A 70 2.55 -0.43 -10.09
C ARG A 70 3.34 -1.38 -9.18
N PRO A 71 4.69 -1.30 -9.06
CA PRO A 71 5.43 -2.19 -8.18
C PRO A 71 5.08 -1.98 -6.71
N VAL A 72 4.82 -0.75 -6.29
CA VAL A 72 4.42 -0.44 -4.91
C VAL A 72 3.07 -1.09 -4.58
N ALA A 73 2.09 -1.01 -5.46
CA ALA A 73 0.78 -1.62 -5.27
C ALA A 73 0.87 -3.16 -5.20
N VAL A 74 1.72 -3.80 -5.99
CA VAL A 74 1.97 -5.24 -5.91
C VAL A 74 2.60 -5.61 -4.55
N ALA A 75 3.61 -4.86 -4.12
CA ALA A 75 4.27 -5.11 -2.84
C ALA A 75 3.31 -4.95 -1.64
N LEU A 76 2.52 -3.88 -1.64
CA LEU A 76 1.52 -3.65 -0.60
C LEU A 76 0.39 -4.69 -0.62
N SER A 77 -0.04 -5.15 -1.80
CA SER A 77 -1.03 -6.22 -1.93
C SER A 77 -0.51 -7.52 -1.31
N GLY A 78 0.72 -7.93 -1.64
CA GLY A 78 1.36 -9.11 -1.04
C GLY A 78 1.53 -9.00 0.47
N PHE A 79 1.97 -7.84 0.94
CA PHE A 79 2.09 -7.55 2.37
C PHE A 79 0.75 -7.64 3.09
N THR A 80 -0.31 -7.06 2.53
CA THR A 80 -1.66 -7.08 3.10
C THR A 80 -2.23 -8.50 3.17
N LEU A 81 -2.04 -9.31 2.12
CA LEU A 81 -2.44 -10.71 2.11
C LEU A 81 -1.67 -11.53 3.15
N ALA A 82 -0.36 -11.31 3.28
CA ALA A 82 0.44 -11.96 4.32
C ALA A 82 -0.05 -11.56 5.73
N ALA A 83 -0.33 -10.27 5.95
CA ALA A 83 -0.89 -9.81 7.21
C ALA A 83 -2.24 -10.46 7.54
N ALA A 84 -3.12 -10.60 6.56
CA ALA A 84 -4.40 -11.31 6.72
C ALA A 84 -4.19 -12.75 7.21
N VAL A 85 -3.28 -13.47 6.58
CA VAL A 85 -3.01 -14.88 6.92
C VAL A 85 -2.36 -15.03 8.29
N PHE A 86 -1.40 -14.18 8.64
CA PHE A 86 -0.67 -14.32 9.90
C PHE A 86 -1.42 -13.73 11.10
N PHE A 87 -2.12 -12.62 10.94
CA PHE A 87 -2.70 -11.87 12.05
C PHE A 87 -4.22 -11.99 12.17
N HIS A 88 -4.93 -12.34 11.10
CA HIS A 88 -6.39 -12.29 11.04
C HIS A 88 -7.02 -13.62 10.60
N HIS A 89 -6.44 -14.75 11.00
CA HIS A 89 -6.91 -16.08 10.60
C HIS A 89 -7.85 -16.78 11.59
N ASN A 90 -8.11 -16.21 12.76
CA ASN A 90 -9.05 -16.77 13.72
C ASN A 90 -10.49 -16.36 13.36
N PHE A 91 -11.13 -17.14 12.48
CA PHE A 91 -12.48 -16.84 12.00
C PHE A 91 -13.60 -17.05 13.01
N ALA A 92 -13.29 -17.64 14.18
CA ALA A 92 -14.21 -17.69 15.30
C ALA A 92 -14.39 -16.33 15.98
N ASP A 93 -13.39 -15.45 15.87
CA ASP A 93 -13.44 -14.06 16.32
C ASP A 93 -13.97 -13.18 15.17
N GLN A 94 -15.13 -12.54 15.41
CA GLN A 94 -15.77 -11.69 14.40
C GLN A 94 -14.89 -10.52 13.96
N ASN A 95 -14.14 -9.90 14.88
CA ASN A 95 -13.23 -8.80 14.54
C ASN A 95 -12.11 -9.25 13.60
N GLN A 96 -11.51 -10.42 13.88
CA GLN A 96 -10.48 -10.97 12.99
C GLN A 96 -11.03 -11.34 11.62
N MET A 97 -12.25 -11.90 11.56
CA MET A 97 -12.93 -12.16 10.29
C MET A 97 -13.13 -10.87 9.48
N ILE A 98 -13.59 -9.79 10.12
CA ILE A 98 -13.79 -8.50 9.46
C ILE A 98 -12.47 -7.94 8.95
N HIS A 99 -11.39 -8.00 9.74
CA HIS A 99 -10.07 -7.55 9.32
C HIS A 99 -9.54 -8.37 8.15
N PHE A 100 -9.69 -9.68 8.18
CA PHE A 100 -9.31 -10.57 7.07
C PHE A 100 -10.01 -10.17 5.77
N LEU A 101 -11.33 -9.99 5.82
CA LEU A 101 -12.11 -9.58 4.63
C LEU A 101 -11.71 -8.19 4.12
N LYS A 102 -11.44 -7.24 5.02
CA LYS A 102 -10.93 -5.93 4.64
C LYS A 102 -9.58 -6.02 3.95
N ASP A 103 -8.66 -6.84 4.45
CA ASP A 103 -7.35 -7.04 3.85
C ASP A 103 -7.47 -7.63 2.43
N ILE A 104 -8.38 -8.58 2.23
CA ILE A 104 -8.68 -9.12 0.89
C ILE A 104 -9.19 -8.02 -0.04
N MET A 105 -10.12 -7.17 0.44
CA MET A 105 -10.66 -6.06 -0.36
C MET A 105 -9.57 -5.03 -0.69
N ILE A 106 -8.71 -4.68 0.25
CA ILE A 106 -7.59 -3.75 0.06
C ILE A 106 -6.62 -4.33 -0.97
N ALA A 107 -6.24 -5.59 -0.84
CA ALA A 107 -5.37 -6.27 -1.79
C ALA A 107 -5.96 -6.28 -3.20
N GLY A 108 -7.26 -6.54 -3.35
CA GLY A 108 -7.97 -6.46 -4.62
C GLY A 108 -7.91 -5.05 -5.24
N GLY A 109 -8.15 -4.02 -4.46
CA GLY A 109 -8.03 -2.63 -4.89
C GLY A 109 -6.61 -2.26 -5.33
N LEU A 110 -5.59 -2.71 -4.59
CA LEU A 110 -4.18 -2.53 -4.94
C LEU A 110 -3.80 -3.23 -6.24
N LEU A 111 -4.32 -4.42 -6.51
CA LEU A 111 -4.09 -5.13 -7.78
C LEU A 111 -4.71 -4.37 -8.96
N GLN A 112 -5.86 -3.73 -8.80
CA GLN A 112 -6.43 -2.84 -9.81
C GLN A 112 -5.51 -1.65 -10.09
N ILE A 113 -4.97 -1.02 -9.04
CA ILE A 113 -4.00 0.07 -9.16
C ILE A 113 -2.71 -0.43 -9.86
N ALA A 114 -2.23 -1.63 -9.53
CA ALA A 114 -1.06 -2.22 -10.17
C ALA A 114 -1.26 -2.41 -11.68
N HIS A 115 -2.45 -2.82 -12.10
CA HIS A 115 -2.78 -3.03 -13.50
C HIS A 115 -2.97 -1.71 -14.25
N PHE A 116 -3.86 -0.83 -13.78
CA PHE A 116 -4.23 0.40 -14.47
C PHE A 116 -3.23 1.55 -14.28
N GLY A 117 -2.41 1.50 -13.24
CA GLY A 117 -1.40 2.52 -12.95
C GLY A 117 -1.92 3.71 -12.15
N ALA A 118 -1.14 4.77 -12.11
CA ALA A 118 -1.34 5.89 -11.21
C ALA A 118 -2.43 6.89 -11.65
N GLY A 119 -2.82 6.86 -12.91
CA GLY A 119 -3.75 7.85 -13.47
C GLY A 119 -3.09 9.17 -13.83
N ALA A 120 -3.88 10.09 -14.40
CA ALA A 120 -3.40 11.36 -14.97
C ALA A 120 -2.76 12.30 -13.92
N TYR A 121 -3.31 12.32 -12.71
CA TYR A 121 -2.83 13.16 -11.61
C TYR A 121 -1.83 12.40 -10.73
N SER A 122 -0.61 12.21 -11.26
CA SER A 122 0.44 11.47 -10.58
C SER A 122 1.82 11.91 -11.06
N LEU A 123 2.85 11.63 -10.26
CA LEU A 123 4.25 11.84 -10.66
C LEU A 123 4.67 10.90 -11.79
N ASP A 124 4.14 9.68 -11.83
CA ASP A 124 4.38 8.74 -12.92
C ASP A 124 3.91 9.31 -14.26
N ALA A 125 2.70 9.88 -14.32
CA ALA A 125 2.16 10.49 -15.53
C ALA A 125 2.96 11.74 -15.95
N ARG A 126 3.42 12.55 -14.99
CA ARG A 126 4.25 13.72 -15.26
C ARG A 126 5.60 13.33 -15.87
N LYS A 127 6.22 12.28 -15.33
CA LYS A 127 7.50 11.74 -15.85
C LYS A 127 7.36 11.25 -17.28
N SER A 128 6.30 10.50 -17.59
CA SER A 128 6.04 9.99 -18.94
C SER A 128 5.85 11.12 -19.95
N ARG A 129 5.10 12.17 -19.58
CA ARG A 129 4.91 13.34 -20.45
C ARG A 129 6.23 14.06 -20.75
N ASN A 130 7.09 14.27 -19.77
CA ASN A 130 8.38 14.91 -19.95
C ASN A 130 9.31 14.12 -20.88
N GLN A 131 9.31 12.79 -20.75
CA GLN A 131 10.12 11.91 -21.62
C GLN A 131 9.65 11.98 -23.09
N ALA A 132 8.33 11.99 -23.33
CA ALA A 132 7.76 12.12 -24.66
C ALA A 132 8.16 13.46 -25.32
N THR A 133 8.09 14.56 -24.58
CA THR A 133 8.47 15.89 -25.07
C THR A 133 9.96 15.97 -25.43
N THR A 134 10.83 15.32 -24.64
CA THR A 134 12.28 15.31 -24.90
C THR A 134 12.62 14.48 -26.14
N ALA A 135 11.96 13.35 -26.34
CA ALA A 135 12.17 12.49 -27.51
C ALA A 135 11.76 13.20 -28.81
N ASP A 136 10.68 13.97 -28.78
CA ASP A 136 10.17 14.72 -29.95
C ASP A 136 11.08 15.91 -30.29
N ALA A 137 11.75 16.51 -29.30
CA ALA A 137 12.70 17.62 -29.50
C ALA A 137 14.06 17.19 -30.08
N THR A 138 14.38 15.88 -30.06
CA THR A 138 15.64 15.32 -30.56
C THR A 138 15.52 14.61 -31.92
N SER A 139 14.32 14.52 -32.49
CA SER A 139 14.03 13.99 -33.83
C SER A 139 13.91 15.13 -34.87
#